data_9a2dab7d8512452499468f79abab0e25
#
_entry.id   9a2dab7d8512452499468f79abab0e25
#
_cell.length_a   1.000
_cell.length_b   1.000
_cell.length_c   1.000
_cell.angle_alpha   90.00
_cell.angle_beta   90.00
_cell.angle_gamma   90.00
#
_symmetry.space_group_name_H-M   'P 1'
#
loop_
_entity.id
_entity.type
_entity.pdbx_description
1 polymer ?
#
loop_
_entity_poly.entity_id
_entity_poly.type
_entity_poly.pdbx_seq_one_letter_code
_entity_poly.pdbx_strand_id
1 'polypeptide(L)'
;MTEYIEKVKELISKSSEIPLCYVHSFGCQQNVSDGERILGLLSSCGYGITSEPESSQLILYNTCAVRENAENKVYGMIGELKHLKEKNPDLIIGLCGCMAQESKTVDKIRSTYKQVDLIFGTHALSELPHLLYDVLTKRKFVFDTDEHSEVPLNVSAVHRNSFKTGVPIMYGCDNFCSYCIVPYVRGREKSRDPELILKEIRELADKGYKEIMLLGQNVNSYGKGLDEPISFSELLRRINRIDGDFKIRFMSPHPKDCTHELIDTILECDKVCKHLHLPLQSGSDEILKKMNRRYTAEKYMETVDYVRSKVPDFSLTTDIIVGFPNETYEDFLKTKEIVEKVRFDNIYSFIYSKRSGTKAAEMTDNTSDEDKSKWMTELLAAQREVSSENYKRFMGRELEVLFDAESRHEGFITGKSDEFIIVEAKGDASLIGQRKKVKITKTYNWAVSGEII
;
A
#
# COMPACT_ATOMS: atom_id res chain seq x y z
N MET A 1 16.32 21.47 1.15
CA MET A 1 14.91 21.46 0.70
C MET A 1 14.30 22.86 0.64
N THR A 2 14.16 23.60 1.73
CA THR A 2 13.49 24.94 1.78
C THR A 2 14.08 25.96 0.79
N GLU A 3 15.41 26.04 0.68
CA GLU A 3 16.11 26.93 -0.27
C GLU A 3 15.67 26.68 -1.72
N TYR A 4 15.57 25.41 -2.14
CA TYR A 4 15.19 25.08 -3.50
C TYR A 4 13.70 25.25 -3.76
N ILE A 5 12.84 25.10 -2.76
CA ILE A 5 11.42 25.45 -2.85
C ILE A 5 11.28 26.93 -3.26
N GLU A 6 11.96 27.83 -2.57
CA GLU A 6 11.90 29.26 -2.90
C GLU A 6 12.52 29.58 -4.27
N LYS A 7 13.65 28.96 -4.63
CA LYS A 7 14.26 29.11 -5.96
C LYS A 7 13.33 28.67 -7.10
N VAL A 8 12.65 27.49 -6.95
CA VAL A 8 11.69 27.02 -7.94
C VAL A 8 10.51 27.98 -8.04
N LYS A 9 9.97 28.42 -6.89
CA LYS A 9 8.85 29.35 -6.81
C LYS A 9 9.17 30.68 -7.52
N GLU A 10 10.36 31.19 -7.33
CA GLU A 10 10.85 32.42 -8.03
C GLU A 10 10.92 32.21 -9.54
N LEU A 11 11.40 31.04 -10.00
CA LEU A 11 11.49 30.75 -11.43
C LEU A 11 10.11 30.67 -12.11
N ILE A 12 9.15 29.98 -11.48
CA ILE A 12 7.82 29.78 -12.06
C ILE A 12 6.90 30.99 -11.91
N SER A 13 7.12 31.85 -10.90
CA SER A 13 6.36 33.10 -10.71
C SER A 13 6.58 34.15 -11.82
N LYS A 14 7.58 33.94 -12.69
CA LYS A 14 7.79 34.77 -13.89
C LYS A 14 6.76 34.52 -14.99
N SER A 15 6.02 33.41 -14.90
CA SER A 15 4.87 33.13 -15.78
C SER A 15 3.67 33.99 -15.37
N SER A 16 2.85 34.40 -16.35
CA SER A 16 1.59 35.13 -16.11
C SER A 16 0.51 34.26 -15.45
N GLU A 17 0.63 32.96 -15.55
CA GLU A 17 -0.32 31.98 -15.01
C GLU A 17 0.38 31.02 -14.05
N ILE A 18 -0.36 30.54 -13.04
CA ILE A 18 0.12 29.51 -12.11
C ILE A 18 0.29 28.19 -12.90
N PRO A 19 1.52 27.64 -12.97
CA PRO A 19 1.72 26.37 -13.66
C PRO A 19 1.07 25.22 -12.90
N LEU A 20 0.45 24.31 -13.66
CA LEU A 20 -0.26 23.17 -13.09
C LEU A 20 0.62 21.90 -13.10
N CYS A 21 0.47 21.07 -12.09
CA CYS A 21 1.08 19.75 -12.02
C CYS A 21 0.05 18.64 -11.99
N TYR A 22 0.34 17.57 -12.73
CA TYR A 22 -0.38 16.31 -12.69
C TYR A 22 0.50 15.22 -12.10
N VAL A 23 0.02 14.54 -11.05
CA VAL A 23 0.71 13.41 -10.43
C VAL A 23 -0.18 12.19 -10.47
N HIS A 24 0.27 11.10 -11.05
CA HIS A 24 -0.44 9.82 -11.05
C HIS A 24 0.37 8.76 -10.33
N SER A 25 -0.24 8.11 -9.33
CA SER A 25 0.40 7.05 -8.54
C SER A 25 -0.11 5.68 -8.95
N PHE A 26 0.81 4.79 -9.28
CA PHE A 26 0.54 3.40 -9.58
C PHE A 26 0.84 2.52 -8.36
N GLY A 27 0.11 1.41 -8.22
CA GLY A 27 0.50 0.34 -7.33
C GLY A 27 -0.14 0.38 -5.94
N CYS A 28 0.68 0.41 -4.88
CA CYS A 28 0.23 0.20 -3.50
C CYS A 28 -0.16 1.49 -2.78
N GLN A 29 -0.77 1.35 -1.61
CA GLN A 29 -1.18 2.46 -0.73
C GLN A 29 0.00 3.36 -0.33
N GLN A 30 1.21 2.78 -0.15
CA GLN A 30 2.41 3.56 0.13
C GLN A 30 2.74 4.50 -1.04
N ASN A 31 2.63 4.03 -2.29
CA ASN A 31 2.83 4.89 -3.46
C ASN A 31 1.76 5.99 -3.56
N VAL A 32 0.52 5.71 -3.18
CA VAL A 32 -0.52 6.75 -3.12
C VAL A 32 -0.12 7.83 -2.12
N SER A 33 0.31 7.46 -0.91
CA SER A 33 0.79 8.41 0.09
C SER A 33 2.06 9.17 -0.35
N ASP A 34 3.01 8.49 -1.02
CA ASP A 34 4.19 9.15 -1.60
C ASP A 34 3.76 10.20 -2.65
N GLY A 35 2.76 9.88 -3.50
CA GLY A 35 2.20 10.81 -4.47
C GLY A 35 1.50 12.02 -3.85
N GLU A 36 0.80 11.85 -2.73
CA GLU A 36 0.20 12.96 -1.96
C GLU A 36 1.27 13.88 -1.35
N ARG A 37 2.41 13.33 -0.93
CA ARG A 37 3.56 14.11 -0.45
C ARG A 37 4.27 14.84 -1.59
N ILE A 38 4.40 14.20 -2.76
CA ILE A 38 4.88 14.85 -3.99
C ILE A 38 4.00 16.05 -4.33
N LEU A 39 2.68 15.90 -4.30
CA LEU A 39 1.75 17.02 -4.51
C LEU A 39 1.94 18.13 -3.49
N GLY A 40 2.20 17.80 -2.22
CA GLY A 40 2.50 18.78 -1.17
C GLY A 40 3.77 19.58 -1.45
N LEU A 41 4.85 18.91 -1.90
CA LEU A 41 6.10 19.57 -2.30
C LEU A 41 5.89 20.49 -3.52
N LEU A 42 5.19 20.00 -4.55
CA LEU A 42 4.92 20.78 -5.75
C LEU A 42 4.05 22.00 -5.45
N SER A 43 3.04 21.85 -4.61
CA SER A 43 2.23 22.98 -4.12
C SER A 43 3.07 23.99 -3.35
N SER A 44 4.00 23.53 -2.51
CA SER A 44 4.96 24.40 -1.81
C SER A 44 5.90 25.14 -2.77
N CYS A 45 6.24 24.54 -3.90
CA CYS A 45 7.00 25.16 -4.98
C CYS A 45 6.18 26.15 -5.82
N GLY A 46 4.85 26.25 -5.60
CA GLY A 46 3.97 27.19 -6.29
C GLY A 46 3.19 26.60 -7.46
N TYR A 47 3.21 25.28 -7.68
CA TYR A 47 2.36 24.63 -8.67
C TYR A 47 0.91 24.49 -8.18
N GLY A 48 -0.05 24.78 -9.07
CA GLY A 48 -1.44 24.35 -8.93
C GLY A 48 -1.57 22.87 -9.26
N ILE A 49 -2.64 22.22 -8.76
CA ILE A 49 -2.89 20.79 -8.97
C ILE A 49 -4.02 20.62 -9.99
N THR A 50 -3.83 19.71 -10.94
CA THR A 50 -4.87 19.34 -11.92
C THR A 50 -5.09 17.83 -11.96
N SER A 51 -6.29 17.42 -12.37
CA SER A 51 -6.62 16.03 -12.71
C SER A 51 -6.39 15.70 -14.20
N GLU A 52 -6.14 16.74 -15.02
CA GLU A 52 -6.04 16.62 -16.48
C GLU A 52 -4.57 16.79 -16.92
N PRO A 53 -3.92 15.74 -17.45
CA PRO A 53 -2.53 15.82 -17.89
C PRO A 53 -2.31 16.81 -19.02
N GLU A 54 -3.32 17.01 -19.88
CA GLU A 54 -3.26 17.92 -21.05
C GLU A 54 -3.12 19.40 -20.66
N SER A 55 -3.60 19.76 -19.47
CA SER A 55 -3.54 21.15 -18.95
C SER A 55 -2.30 21.42 -18.10
N SER A 56 -1.46 20.42 -17.87
CA SER A 56 -0.33 20.51 -16.95
C SER A 56 0.96 20.98 -17.62
N GLN A 57 1.82 21.65 -16.86
CA GLN A 57 3.20 22.00 -17.20
C GLN A 57 4.22 21.03 -16.60
N LEU A 58 3.76 20.19 -15.66
CA LEU A 58 4.56 19.14 -15.04
C LEU A 58 3.70 17.87 -14.88
N ILE A 59 4.16 16.76 -15.44
CA ILE A 59 3.57 15.44 -15.28
C ILE A 59 4.56 14.55 -14.52
N LEU A 60 4.13 13.97 -13.40
CA LEU A 60 4.90 12.97 -12.65
C LEU A 60 4.12 11.65 -12.53
N TYR A 61 4.74 10.56 -12.98
CA TYR A 61 4.26 9.20 -12.75
C TYR A 61 5.02 8.56 -11.60
N ASN A 62 4.33 8.35 -10.47
CA ASN A 62 4.86 7.66 -9.30
C ASN A 62 4.57 6.15 -9.42
N THR A 63 5.62 5.34 -9.55
CA THR A 63 5.59 3.99 -10.09
C THR A 63 5.89 2.92 -9.05
N CYS A 64 5.43 1.70 -9.32
CA CYS A 64 5.56 0.55 -8.43
C CYS A 64 6.37 -0.57 -9.10
N ALA A 65 7.31 -1.17 -8.37
CA ALA A 65 8.11 -2.32 -8.82
C ALA A 65 7.53 -3.69 -8.39
N VAL A 66 6.38 -3.71 -7.69
CA VAL A 66 5.85 -4.95 -7.11
C VAL A 66 5.15 -5.84 -8.12
N ARG A 67 4.64 -5.30 -9.24
CA ARG A 67 3.85 -6.04 -10.23
C ARG A 67 4.34 -5.73 -11.65
N GLU A 68 4.75 -6.77 -12.39
CA GLU A 68 5.26 -6.66 -13.77
C GLU A 68 4.26 -6.03 -14.74
N ASN A 69 2.98 -6.39 -14.63
CA ASN A 69 1.92 -5.78 -15.43
C ASN A 69 1.78 -4.26 -15.17
N ALA A 70 2.17 -3.78 -13.98
CA ALA A 70 2.18 -2.36 -13.68
C ALA A 70 3.32 -1.64 -14.43
N GLU A 71 4.50 -2.27 -14.55
CA GLU A 71 5.64 -1.70 -15.29
C GLU A 71 5.33 -1.54 -16.77
N ASN A 72 4.78 -2.59 -17.42
CA ASN A 72 4.42 -2.53 -18.83
C ASN A 72 3.36 -1.45 -19.10
N LYS A 73 2.38 -1.30 -18.21
CA LYS A 73 1.39 -0.23 -18.28
C LYS A 73 2.02 1.16 -18.19
N VAL A 74 2.98 1.33 -17.28
CA VAL A 74 3.71 2.61 -17.12
C VAL A 74 4.46 2.96 -18.39
N TYR A 75 5.19 2.02 -19.00
CA TYR A 75 5.90 2.26 -20.25
C TYR A 75 4.96 2.68 -21.40
N GLY A 76 3.80 2.04 -21.52
CA GLY A 76 2.77 2.44 -22.49
C GLY A 76 2.31 3.87 -22.28
N MET A 77 1.92 4.22 -21.03
CA MET A 77 1.46 5.56 -20.67
C MET A 77 2.53 6.64 -20.86
N ILE A 78 3.82 6.35 -20.55
CA ILE A 78 4.92 7.29 -20.85
C ILE A 78 5.04 7.51 -22.35
N GLY A 79 4.88 6.45 -23.17
CA GLY A 79 4.88 6.55 -24.63
C GLY A 79 3.81 7.50 -25.16
N GLU A 80 2.62 7.44 -24.58
CA GLU A 80 1.49 8.31 -24.94
C GLU A 80 1.75 9.79 -24.65
N LEU A 81 2.57 10.12 -23.63
CA LEU A 81 2.91 11.51 -23.30
C LEU A 81 3.77 12.21 -24.37
N LYS A 82 4.33 11.47 -25.32
CA LYS A 82 5.17 12.03 -26.36
C LYS A 82 4.44 13.13 -27.16
N HIS A 83 3.17 12.91 -27.48
CA HIS A 83 2.37 13.87 -28.22
C HIS A 83 2.10 15.18 -27.44
N LEU A 84 2.03 15.11 -26.09
CA LEU A 84 1.89 16.30 -25.26
C LEU A 84 3.20 17.10 -25.25
N LYS A 85 4.35 16.42 -25.17
CA LYS A 85 5.67 17.06 -25.24
C LYS A 85 5.93 17.71 -26.60
N GLU A 86 5.44 17.10 -27.71
CA GLU A 86 5.53 17.68 -29.05
C GLU A 86 4.68 18.96 -29.20
N LYS A 87 3.51 19.02 -28.54
CA LYS A 87 2.65 20.20 -28.50
C LYS A 87 3.19 21.31 -27.58
N ASN A 88 3.75 20.90 -26.44
CA ASN A 88 4.34 21.81 -25.47
C ASN A 88 5.77 21.35 -25.13
N PRO A 89 6.80 21.88 -25.82
CA PRO A 89 8.19 21.49 -25.57
C PRO A 89 8.70 21.83 -24.14
N ASP A 90 8.06 22.79 -23.46
CA ASP A 90 8.37 23.17 -22.10
C ASP A 90 7.73 22.29 -21.02
N LEU A 91 6.81 21.39 -21.40
CA LEU A 91 6.21 20.39 -20.51
C LEU A 91 7.32 19.53 -19.86
N ILE A 92 7.34 19.46 -18.55
CA ILE A 92 8.25 18.56 -17.81
C ILE A 92 7.55 17.24 -17.59
N ILE A 93 8.19 16.15 -18.02
CA ILE A 93 7.71 14.78 -17.80
C ILE A 93 8.70 14.05 -16.91
N GLY A 94 8.21 13.53 -15.77
CA GLY A 94 9.04 12.82 -14.81
C GLY A 94 8.47 11.46 -14.39
N LEU A 95 9.38 10.59 -13.99
CA LEU A 95 9.11 9.27 -13.43
C LEU A 95 9.73 9.17 -12.03
N CYS A 96 8.99 8.65 -11.06
CA CYS A 96 9.51 8.44 -9.71
C CYS A 96 8.96 7.16 -9.07
N GLY A 97 9.39 6.90 -7.84
CA GLY A 97 8.92 5.76 -7.05
C GLY A 97 9.75 4.49 -7.20
N CYS A 98 9.19 3.36 -6.80
CA CYS A 98 9.94 2.10 -6.66
C CYS A 98 10.56 1.61 -7.97
N MET A 99 9.84 1.72 -9.10
CA MET A 99 10.36 1.31 -10.41
C MET A 99 11.52 2.21 -10.87
N ALA A 100 11.45 3.50 -10.55
CA ALA A 100 12.50 4.47 -10.88
C ALA A 100 13.79 4.24 -10.08
N GLN A 101 13.74 3.49 -8.97
CA GLN A 101 14.92 3.12 -8.18
C GLN A 101 15.78 2.05 -8.87
N GLU A 102 15.24 1.33 -9.85
CA GLU A 102 15.97 0.28 -10.56
C GLU A 102 16.82 0.87 -11.69
N SER A 103 18.15 0.62 -11.68
CA SER A 103 19.07 1.13 -12.71
C SER A 103 18.66 0.75 -14.14
N LYS A 104 18.15 -0.48 -14.34
CA LYS A 104 17.63 -0.95 -15.63
C LYS A 104 16.51 -0.08 -16.17
N THR A 105 15.64 0.41 -15.28
CA THR A 105 14.55 1.31 -15.65
C THR A 105 15.09 2.65 -16.12
N VAL A 106 16.06 3.22 -15.40
CA VAL A 106 16.73 4.49 -15.78
C VAL A 106 17.35 4.36 -17.15
N ASP A 107 18.12 3.28 -17.41
CA ASP A 107 18.79 3.03 -18.69
C ASP A 107 17.78 2.87 -19.84
N LYS A 108 16.70 2.12 -19.62
CA LYS A 108 15.63 1.93 -20.60
C LYS A 108 14.90 3.24 -20.91
N ILE A 109 14.54 4.03 -19.90
CA ILE A 109 13.88 5.33 -20.09
C ILE A 109 14.83 6.25 -20.87
N ARG A 110 16.06 6.40 -20.43
CA ARG A 110 17.06 7.26 -21.06
C ARG A 110 17.32 6.90 -22.53
N SER A 111 17.34 5.62 -22.86
CA SER A 111 17.55 5.16 -24.24
C SER A 111 16.33 5.32 -25.13
N THR A 112 15.14 5.02 -24.62
CA THR A 112 13.92 4.83 -25.43
C THR A 112 12.94 6.01 -25.37
N TYR A 113 12.80 6.68 -24.19
CA TYR A 113 11.77 7.67 -23.93
C TYR A 113 12.36 9.08 -23.77
N LYS A 114 12.81 9.68 -24.89
CA LYS A 114 13.52 10.97 -24.92
C LYS A 114 12.68 12.16 -24.44
N GLN A 115 11.38 12.00 -24.32
CA GLN A 115 10.44 13.00 -23.78
C GLN A 115 10.49 13.10 -22.26
N VAL A 116 11.10 12.15 -21.55
CA VAL A 116 11.25 12.20 -20.09
C VAL A 116 12.42 13.10 -19.71
N ASP A 117 12.17 14.05 -18.82
CA ASP A 117 13.13 15.05 -18.35
C ASP A 117 13.71 14.72 -16.98
N LEU A 118 12.96 13.97 -16.14
CA LEU A 118 13.28 13.75 -14.74
C LEU A 118 13.01 12.29 -14.32
N ILE A 119 13.98 11.68 -13.63
CA ILE A 119 13.76 10.40 -12.93
C ILE A 119 14.32 10.51 -11.52
N PHE A 120 13.54 10.09 -10.51
CA PHE A 120 14.07 9.99 -9.16
C PHE A 120 13.48 8.78 -8.39
N GLY A 121 14.34 8.19 -7.57
CA GLY A 121 14.00 7.04 -6.74
C GLY A 121 13.17 7.41 -5.51
N THR A 122 12.81 6.39 -4.74
CA THR A 122 12.02 6.55 -3.50
C THR A 122 12.78 7.32 -2.41
N HIS A 123 14.10 7.27 -2.42
CA HIS A 123 14.98 7.95 -1.45
C HIS A 123 15.16 9.44 -1.76
N ALA A 124 14.97 9.83 -3.02
CA ALA A 124 15.20 11.20 -3.49
C ALA A 124 13.92 12.07 -3.49
N LEU A 125 12.85 11.64 -2.84
CA LEU A 125 11.59 12.39 -2.82
C LEU A 125 11.76 13.78 -2.19
N SER A 126 12.55 13.91 -1.11
CA SER A 126 12.88 15.20 -0.49
C SER A 126 13.73 16.10 -1.38
N GLU A 127 14.45 15.53 -2.35
CA GLU A 127 15.27 16.26 -3.30
C GLU A 127 14.47 16.80 -4.51
N LEU A 128 13.19 16.47 -4.63
CA LEU A 128 12.35 16.93 -5.75
C LEU A 128 12.43 18.41 -6.05
N PRO A 129 12.43 19.36 -5.06
CA PRO A 129 12.60 20.78 -5.36
C PRO A 129 13.96 21.13 -5.99
N HIS A 130 15.04 20.46 -5.56
CA HIS A 130 16.36 20.62 -6.16
C HIS A 130 16.41 20.07 -7.58
N LEU A 131 15.90 18.86 -7.79
CA LEU A 131 15.84 18.22 -9.11
C LEU A 131 15.01 19.03 -10.09
N LEU A 132 13.88 19.59 -9.66
CA LEU A 132 13.07 20.51 -10.47
C LEU A 132 13.82 21.80 -10.83
N TYR A 133 14.53 22.39 -9.87
CA TYR A 133 15.37 23.56 -10.15
C TYR A 133 16.40 23.26 -11.23
N ASP A 134 17.02 22.07 -11.18
CA ASP A 134 17.99 21.62 -12.17
C ASP A 134 17.36 21.42 -13.56
N VAL A 135 16.17 20.79 -13.64
CA VAL A 135 15.45 20.63 -14.91
C VAL A 135 15.09 21.99 -15.51
N LEU A 136 14.55 22.92 -14.69
CA LEU A 136 14.11 24.24 -15.13
C LEU A 136 15.26 25.12 -15.62
N THR A 137 16.45 25.03 -14.99
CA THR A 137 17.60 25.89 -15.29
C THR A 137 18.55 25.28 -16.32
N LYS A 138 18.81 23.97 -16.25
CA LYS A 138 19.76 23.26 -17.13
C LYS A 138 19.17 22.78 -18.42
N ARG A 139 17.84 22.61 -18.47
CA ARG A 139 17.10 22.06 -19.63
C ARG A 139 17.69 20.73 -20.14
N LYS A 140 18.12 19.87 -19.20
CA LYS A 140 18.72 18.55 -19.48
C LYS A 140 18.00 17.50 -18.67
N PHE A 141 18.14 16.24 -19.13
CA PHE A 141 17.69 15.07 -18.38
C PHE A 141 18.40 15.03 -17.01
N VAL A 142 17.59 14.98 -15.93
CA VAL A 142 18.05 14.92 -14.55
C VAL A 142 17.59 13.61 -13.95
N PHE A 143 18.46 12.93 -13.21
CA PHE A 143 18.08 11.73 -12.49
C PHE A 143 18.79 11.66 -11.14
N ASP A 144 18.11 11.05 -10.16
CA ASP A 144 18.65 10.76 -8.83
C ASP A 144 18.03 9.47 -8.28
N THR A 145 18.85 8.44 -8.20
CA THR A 145 18.49 7.12 -7.66
C THR A 145 19.42 6.70 -6.53
N ASP A 146 20.20 7.62 -6.00
CA ASP A 146 21.12 7.36 -4.90
C ASP A 146 20.37 7.10 -3.59
N GLU A 147 21.01 6.37 -2.68
CA GLU A 147 20.51 6.19 -1.33
C GLU A 147 20.75 7.44 -0.49
N HIS A 148 19.73 8.27 -0.34
CA HIS A 148 19.79 9.42 0.56
C HIS A 148 19.55 8.96 2.01
N SER A 149 20.30 9.55 2.95
CA SER A 149 20.18 9.23 4.38
C SER A 149 18.86 9.73 4.98
N GLU A 150 18.29 10.78 4.42
CA GLU A 150 17.04 11.36 4.87
C GLU A 150 15.85 10.76 4.11
N VAL A 151 15.05 9.99 4.82
CA VAL A 151 13.76 9.54 4.29
C VAL A 151 12.77 10.71 4.38
N PRO A 152 11.94 10.97 3.37
CA PRO A 152 11.03 12.14 3.32
C PRO A 152 9.84 11.97 4.28
N LEU A 153 10.12 11.75 5.55
CA LEU A 153 9.15 11.44 6.59
C LEU A 153 8.31 12.64 7.04
N ASN A 154 8.80 13.85 6.77
CA ASN A 154 8.26 15.10 7.34
C ASN A 154 7.69 16.05 6.29
N VAL A 155 7.41 15.58 5.10
CA VAL A 155 6.80 16.37 4.03
C VAL A 155 5.27 16.37 4.21
N SER A 156 4.66 17.55 4.21
CA SER A 156 3.20 17.69 4.24
C SER A 156 2.58 17.05 3.01
N ALA A 157 1.51 16.31 3.20
CA ALA A 157 0.77 15.66 2.12
C ALA A 157 -0.43 16.53 1.69
N VAL A 158 -0.74 16.51 0.39
CA VAL A 158 -2.02 16.98 -0.13
C VAL A 158 -2.89 15.76 -0.42
N HIS A 159 -3.82 15.49 0.48
CA HIS A 159 -4.69 14.32 0.38
C HIS A 159 -5.75 14.51 -0.69
N ARG A 160 -5.92 13.48 -1.53
CA ARG A 160 -6.93 13.47 -2.59
C ARG A 160 -8.31 13.05 -2.11
N ASN A 161 -8.35 12.26 -1.05
CA ASN A 161 -9.59 11.81 -0.45
C ASN A 161 -9.88 12.63 0.82
N SER A 162 -11.14 12.99 1.03
CA SER A 162 -11.56 13.87 2.12
C SER A 162 -11.96 13.14 3.41
N PHE A 163 -12.04 11.81 3.39
CA PHE A 163 -12.52 11.04 4.54
C PHE A 163 -11.64 9.82 4.89
N LYS A 164 -10.73 9.40 4.02
CA LYS A 164 -9.76 8.32 4.30
C LYS A 164 -8.39 8.66 3.73
N THR A 165 -7.32 8.27 4.44
CA THR A 165 -5.95 8.50 3.99
C THR A 165 -4.97 7.50 4.58
N GLY A 166 -3.75 7.47 4.01
CA GLY A 166 -2.64 6.69 4.52
C GLY A 166 -1.61 7.56 5.23
N VAL A 167 -1.18 7.15 6.42
CA VAL A 167 -0.10 7.79 7.18
C VAL A 167 1.08 6.82 7.24
N PRO A 168 2.20 7.10 6.55
CA PRO A 168 3.42 6.32 6.69
C PRO A 168 3.96 6.44 8.12
N ILE A 169 4.18 5.29 8.76
CA ILE A 169 4.81 5.23 10.09
C ILE A 169 6.26 4.76 10.00
N MET A 170 6.62 4.11 8.89
CA MET A 170 7.96 3.61 8.63
C MET A 170 8.19 3.41 7.13
N TYR A 171 9.46 3.31 6.73
CA TYR A 171 9.91 3.01 5.38
C TYR A 171 10.93 1.88 5.40
N GLY A 172 11.04 1.17 4.24
CA GLY A 172 12.00 0.09 4.06
C GLY A 172 11.63 -1.18 4.82
N CYS A 173 12.43 -2.23 4.64
CA CYS A 173 12.19 -3.51 5.29
C CYS A 173 13.49 -4.33 5.40
N ASP A 174 13.77 -4.87 6.60
CA ASP A 174 14.95 -5.67 6.90
C ASP A 174 14.71 -7.17 6.84
N ASN A 175 13.53 -7.61 6.36
CA ASN A 175 13.22 -9.03 6.30
C ASN A 175 13.94 -9.74 5.15
N PHE A 176 14.24 -9.05 4.04
CA PHE A 176 14.90 -9.63 2.87
C PHE A 176 14.29 -10.96 2.43
N CYS A 177 12.95 -11.04 2.42
CA CYS A 177 12.27 -12.20 1.85
C CYS A 177 12.78 -12.43 0.44
N SER A 178 13.10 -13.67 0.07
CA SER A 178 13.85 -13.97 -1.15
C SER A 178 13.17 -13.56 -2.46
N TYR A 179 11.86 -13.41 -2.44
CA TYR A 179 11.03 -12.96 -3.58
C TYR A 179 10.78 -11.46 -3.63
N CYS A 180 11.15 -10.72 -2.58
CA CYS A 180 10.70 -9.34 -2.39
C CYS A 180 11.74 -8.32 -2.84
N ILE A 181 11.30 -7.41 -3.71
CA ILE A 181 12.14 -6.30 -4.21
C ILE A 181 12.22 -5.11 -3.23
N VAL A 182 11.33 -5.04 -2.25
CA VAL A 182 11.18 -3.87 -1.36
C VAL A 182 12.49 -3.43 -0.69
N PRO A 183 13.31 -4.31 -0.08
CA PRO A 183 14.57 -3.89 0.53
C PRO A 183 15.53 -3.20 -0.45
N TYR A 184 15.45 -3.52 -1.72
CA TYR A 184 16.33 -2.99 -2.78
C TYR A 184 15.83 -1.66 -3.37
N VAL A 185 14.52 -1.39 -3.28
CA VAL A 185 13.93 -0.17 -3.85
C VAL A 185 13.41 0.81 -2.80
N ARG A 186 13.31 0.41 -1.53
CA ARG A 186 12.91 1.28 -0.40
C ARG A 186 13.93 1.29 0.74
N GLY A 187 15.02 0.52 0.60
CA GLY A 187 16.13 0.49 1.55
C GLY A 187 15.82 -0.22 2.86
N ARG A 188 16.69 0.08 3.84
CA ARG A 188 16.62 -0.48 5.18
C ARG A 188 15.46 0.11 5.97
N GLU A 189 15.01 -0.62 6.98
CA GLU A 189 13.90 -0.23 7.85
C GLU A 189 14.25 1.03 8.65
N LYS A 190 13.38 2.05 8.56
CA LYS A 190 13.46 3.30 9.31
C LYS A 190 12.08 3.65 9.85
N SER A 191 11.96 3.75 11.16
CA SER A 191 10.74 4.20 11.83
C SER A 191 10.68 5.73 11.82
N ARG A 192 9.47 6.26 11.66
CA ARG A 192 9.18 7.68 11.75
C ARG A 192 8.99 8.05 13.23
N ASP A 193 9.40 9.25 13.60
CA ASP A 193 9.20 9.79 14.94
C ASP A 193 7.73 9.71 15.38
N PRO A 194 7.41 9.17 16.57
CA PRO A 194 6.04 8.99 17.02
C PRO A 194 5.29 10.30 17.20
N GLU A 195 5.95 11.38 17.67
CA GLU A 195 5.27 12.65 17.88
C GLU A 195 4.85 13.30 16.56
N LEU A 196 5.64 13.13 15.50
CA LEU A 196 5.27 13.58 14.17
C LEU A 196 4.09 12.79 13.59
N ILE A 197 4.03 11.47 13.85
CA ILE A 197 2.89 10.64 13.46
C ILE A 197 1.63 11.09 14.20
N LEU A 198 1.72 11.24 15.54
CA LEU A 198 0.60 11.67 16.37
C LEU A 198 0.09 13.07 15.99
N LYS A 199 1.00 13.99 15.66
CA LYS A 199 0.64 15.32 15.18
C LYS A 199 -0.15 15.24 13.87
N GLU A 200 0.36 14.50 12.88
CA GLU A 200 -0.32 14.33 11.58
C GLU A 200 -1.71 13.71 11.75
N ILE A 201 -1.84 12.70 12.63
CA ILE A 201 -3.12 12.04 12.89
C ILE A 201 -4.11 12.99 13.61
N ARG A 202 -3.65 13.85 14.54
CA ARG A 202 -4.51 14.87 15.16
C ARG A 202 -5.03 15.85 14.10
N GLU A 203 -4.15 16.35 13.23
CA GLU A 203 -4.55 17.25 12.15
C GLU A 203 -5.58 16.62 11.19
N LEU A 204 -5.47 15.33 10.91
CA LEU A 204 -6.42 14.58 10.10
C LEU A 204 -7.76 14.38 10.85
N ALA A 205 -7.72 14.05 12.13
CA ALA A 205 -8.90 13.92 12.97
C ALA A 205 -9.69 15.26 13.07
N ASP A 206 -8.97 16.37 13.26
CA ASP A 206 -9.54 17.73 13.30
C ASP A 206 -10.19 18.12 11.95
N LYS A 207 -9.64 17.64 10.84
CA LYS A 207 -10.23 17.79 9.49
C LYS A 207 -11.40 16.84 9.21
N GLY A 208 -11.74 15.96 10.15
CA GLY A 208 -12.90 15.06 10.06
C GLY A 208 -12.68 13.78 9.27
N TYR A 209 -11.42 13.36 9.05
CA TYR A 209 -11.13 12.07 8.43
C TYR A 209 -11.70 10.92 9.23
N LYS A 210 -12.31 9.94 8.56
CA LYS A 210 -13.04 8.81 9.16
C LYS A 210 -12.22 7.53 9.22
N GLU A 211 -11.22 7.37 8.36
CA GLU A 211 -10.33 6.21 8.34
C GLU A 211 -8.89 6.63 8.07
N ILE A 212 -7.97 6.15 8.90
CA ILE A 212 -6.53 6.36 8.76
C ILE A 212 -5.84 5.00 8.65
N MET A 213 -5.19 4.76 7.51
CA MET A 213 -4.41 3.56 7.27
C MET A 213 -2.96 3.82 7.67
N LEU A 214 -2.45 3.12 8.68
CA LEU A 214 -1.02 3.16 9.01
C LEU A 214 -0.23 2.35 7.98
N LEU A 215 0.73 3.00 7.33
CA LEU A 215 1.49 2.43 6.22
C LEU A 215 2.93 2.12 6.62
N GLY A 216 3.42 0.99 6.12
CA GLY A 216 4.79 0.54 6.24
C GLY A 216 4.97 -0.79 5.53
N GLN A 217 6.20 -1.24 5.34
CA GLN A 217 6.50 -2.51 4.69
C GLN A 217 6.54 -3.69 5.66
N ASN A 218 6.65 -3.40 6.95
CA ASN A 218 6.54 -4.33 8.08
C ASN A 218 6.08 -3.55 9.31
N VAL A 219 4.81 -3.16 9.35
CA VAL A 219 4.28 -2.19 10.33
C VAL A 219 4.49 -2.60 11.79
N ASN A 220 4.47 -3.91 12.08
CA ASN A 220 4.64 -4.41 13.45
C ASN A 220 6.09 -4.54 13.91
N SER A 221 7.07 -4.15 13.07
CA SER A 221 8.44 -3.89 13.50
C SER A 221 8.72 -2.42 13.86
N TYR A 222 7.70 -1.56 13.75
CA TYR A 222 7.82 -0.15 14.08
C TYR A 222 8.47 0.08 15.45
N GLY A 223 9.28 1.13 15.52
CA GLY A 223 9.98 1.58 16.72
C GLY A 223 11.47 1.21 16.75
N LYS A 224 11.91 0.33 15.86
CA LYS A 224 13.34 0.04 15.73
C LYS A 224 14.10 1.25 15.18
N GLY A 225 15.25 1.55 15.79
CA GLY A 225 16.12 2.65 15.35
C GLY A 225 15.66 4.05 15.78
N LEU A 226 14.64 4.15 16.63
CA LEU A 226 14.28 5.40 17.32
C LEU A 226 15.21 5.60 18.52
N ASP A 227 15.51 6.87 18.86
CA ASP A 227 16.28 7.22 20.06
C ASP A 227 15.59 6.73 21.34
N GLU A 228 14.27 6.89 21.40
CA GLU A 228 13.40 6.30 22.42
C GLU A 228 12.51 5.24 21.79
N PRO A 229 12.91 3.96 21.81
CA PRO A 229 12.16 2.89 21.20
C PRO A 229 10.78 2.70 21.83
N ILE A 230 9.74 2.70 20.98
CA ILE A 230 8.38 2.30 21.39
C ILE A 230 7.91 1.17 20.49
N SER A 231 7.06 0.27 21.01
CA SER A 231 6.48 -0.79 20.20
C SER A 231 5.36 -0.26 19.29
N PHE A 232 5.05 -1.02 18.24
CA PHE A 232 3.86 -0.73 17.42
C PHE A 232 2.57 -0.74 18.26
N SER A 233 2.49 -1.63 19.24
CA SER A 233 1.39 -1.70 20.20
C SER A 233 1.25 -0.38 21.00
N GLU A 234 2.36 0.17 21.49
CA GLU A 234 2.32 1.45 22.20
C GLU A 234 1.94 2.61 21.28
N LEU A 235 2.43 2.61 20.03
CA LEU A 235 1.98 3.61 19.03
C LEU A 235 0.47 3.54 18.82
N LEU A 236 -0.11 2.34 18.65
CA LEU A 236 -1.56 2.16 18.51
C LEU A 236 -2.32 2.69 19.73
N ARG A 237 -1.86 2.42 20.96
CA ARG A 237 -2.47 2.95 22.19
C ARG A 237 -2.41 4.49 22.23
N ARG A 238 -1.27 5.09 21.85
CA ARG A 238 -1.15 6.55 21.78
C ARG A 238 -2.10 7.15 20.75
N ILE A 239 -2.20 6.57 19.57
CA ILE A 239 -3.14 7.02 18.53
C ILE A 239 -4.60 6.86 19.00
N ASN A 240 -4.92 5.76 19.69
CA ASN A 240 -6.27 5.51 20.23
C ASN A 240 -6.76 6.59 21.20
N ARG A 241 -5.83 7.26 21.91
CA ARG A 241 -6.13 8.35 22.85
C ARG A 241 -6.38 9.72 22.16
N ILE A 242 -6.12 9.85 20.86
CA ILE A 242 -6.41 11.08 20.12
C ILE A 242 -7.93 11.24 19.99
N ASP A 243 -8.45 12.41 20.34
CA ASP A 243 -9.86 12.72 20.18
C ASP A 243 -10.28 12.70 18.70
N GLY A 244 -11.54 12.42 18.44
CA GLY A 244 -12.11 12.41 17.08
C GLY A 244 -12.79 11.08 16.72
N ASP A 245 -13.68 11.16 15.75
CA ASP A 245 -14.45 10.01 15.22
C ASP A 245 -13.74 9.43 13.99
N PHE A 246 -12.70 8.64 14.21
CA PHE A 246 -11.96 7.95 13.15
C PHE A 246 -11.59 6.54 13.55
N LYS A 247 -11.35 5.69 12.55
CA LYS A 247 -10.82 4.34 12.72
C LYS A 247 -9.40 4.21 12.18
N ILE A 248 -8.66 3.30 12.77
CA ILE A 248 -7.28 2.96 12.41
C ILE A 248 -7.27 1.60 11.77
N ARG A 249 -6.64 1.52 10.60
CA ARG A 249 -6.30 0.26 9.95
C ARG A 249 -4.80 0.18 9.73
N PHE A 250 -4.32 -1.03 9.57
CA PHE A 250 -2.97 -1.29 9.09
C PHE A 250 -2.94 -2.58 8.28
N MET A 251 -1.98 -2.65 7.38
CA MET A 251 -1.69 -3.83 6.57
C MET A 251 -0.20 -4.15 6.67
N SER A 252 0.22 -5.30 6.15
CA SER A 252 1.62 -5.70 6.08
C SER A 252 2.33 -5.97 7.41
N PRO A 253 1.66 -6.51 8.46
CA PRO A 253 2.39 -7.07 9.59
C PRO A 253 3.12 -8.34 9.13
N HIS A 254 4.27 -8.62 9.76
CA HIS A 254 4.99 -9.87 9.51
C HIS A 254 4.73 -10.86 10.66
N PRO A 255 4.43 -12.14 10.38
CA PRO A 255 4.12 -13.13 11.42
C PRO A 255 5.16 -13.25 12.53
N LYS A 256 6.47 -13.15 12.19
CA LYS A 256 7.55 -13.23 13.20
C LYS A 256 7.51 -12.11 14.25
N ASP A 257 6.94 -10.95 13.90
CA ASP A 257 6.84 -9.76 14.77
C ASP A 257 5.41 -9.58 15.33
N CYS A 258 4.49 -10.54 15.07
CA CYS A 258 3.13 -10.52 15.60
C CYS A 258 3.10 -11.10 17.01
N THR A 259 3.16 -10.22 18.01
CA THR A 259 3.18 -10.58 19.43
C THR A 259 1.77 -10.71 20.00
N HIS A 260 1.62 -11.42 21.13
CA HIS A 260 0.37 -11.44 21.90
C HIS A 260 -0.04 -10.04 22.34
N GLU A 261 0.92 -9.19 22.73
CA GLU A 261 0.66 -7.79 23.07
C GLU A 261 0.00 -7.02 21.92
N LEU A 262 0.44 -7.22 20.67
CA LEU A 262 -0.19 -6.57 19.53
C LEU A 262 -1.64 -7.02 19.36
N ILE A 263 -1.91 -8.31 19.51
CA ILE A 263 -3.27 -8.87 19.42
C ILE A 263 -4.14 -8.26 20.53
N ASP A 264 -3.68 -8.27 21.77
CA ASP A 264 -4.41 -7.67 22.89
C ASP A 264 -4.67 -6.17 22.65
N THR A 265 -3.68 -5.44 22.13
CA THR A 265 -3.83 -4.01 21.78
C THR A 265 -4.89 -3.77 20.70
N ILE A 266 -4.95 -4.62 19.66
CA ILE A 266 -6.01 -4.52 18.64
C ILE A 266 -7.40 -4.71 19.27
N LEU A 267 -7.50 -5.59 20.26
CA LEU A 267 -8.77 -5.85 20.95
C LEU A 267 -9.15 -4.74 21.94
N GLU A 268 -8.18 -4.17 22.65
CA GLU A 268 -8.36 -3.11 23.64
C GLU A 268 -8.71 -1.75 23.02
N CYS A 269 -8.12 -1.42 21.87
CA CYS A 269 -8.23 -0.11 21.26
C CYS A 269 -9.50 0.01 20.41
N ASP A 270 -10.47 0.83 20.81
CA ASP A 270 -11.77 0.99 20.14
C ASP A 270 -11.66 1.57 18.73
N LYS A 271 -10.66 2.43 18.50
CA LYS A 271 -10.41 3.00 17.18
C LYS A 271 -9.73 2.03 16.23
N VAL A 272 -9.05 1.00 16.72
CA VAL A 272 -8.40 -0.01 15.87
C VAL A 272 -9.42 -0.99 15.34
N CYS A 273 -9.51 -1.11 14.03
CA CYS A 273 -10.41 -2.05 13.36
C CYS A 273 -10.12 -3.50 13.75
N LYS A 274 -11.16 -4.29 13.93
CA LYS A 274 -11.07 -5.68 14.45
C LYS A 274 -10.76 -6.68 13.33
N HIS A 275 -9.66 -6.43 12.66
CA HIS A 275 -9.15 -7.22 11.55
C HIS A 275 -7.62 -7.32 11.64
N LEU A 276 -7.09 -8.48 11.36
CA LEU A 276 -5.64 -8.70 11.22
C LEU A 276 -5.35 -9.35 9.87
N HIS A 277 -4.60 -8.62 9.04
CA HIS A 277 -4.00 -9.20 7.84
C HIS A 277 -2.65 -9.80 8.23
N LEU A 278 -2.49 -11.13 8.15
CA LEU A 278 -1.28 -11.82 8.58
C LEU A 278 -0.74 -12.70 7.42
N PRO A 279 0.21 -12.19 6.61
CA PRO A 279 0.71 -12.89 5.42
C PRO A 279 1.43 -14.21 5.72
N LEU A 280 0.78 -15.33 5.47
CA LEU A 280 1.33 -16.69 5.63
C LEU A 280 2.38 -16.99 4.55
N GLN A 281 2.12 -16.63 3.32
CA GLN A 281 2.86 -16.87 2.08
C GLN A 281 2.88 -18.35 1.66
N SER A 282 3.21 -19.29 2.53
CA SER A 282 3.18 -20.75 2.31
C SER A 282 2.94 -21.49 3.61
N GLY A 283 2.32 -22.66 3.55
CA GLY A 283 2.14 -23.57 4.69
C GLY A 283 3.28 -24.57 4.85
N SER A 284 4.24 -24.61 3.92
CA SER A 284 5.39 -25.50 3.99
C SER A 284 6.59 -24.81 4.62
N ASP A 285 7.15 -25.38 5.70
CA ASP A 285 8.35 -24.86 6.36
C ASP A 285 9.57 -24.85 5.43
N GLU A 286 9.67 -25.82 4.51
CA GLU A 286 10.73 -25.84 3.51
C GLU A 286 10.61 -24.65 2.54
N ILE A 287 9.41 -24.32 2.12
CA ILE A 287 9.16 -23.15 1.25
C ILE A 287 9.35 -21.85 2.04
N LEU A 288 8.84 -21.76 3.26
CA LEU A 288 9.05 -20.61 4.14
C LEU A 288 10.54 -20.33 4.35
N LYS A 289 11.37 -21.37 4.56
CA LYS A 289 12.81 -21.26 4.68
C LYS A 289 13.46 -20.74 3.39
N LYS A 290 13.07 -21.26 2.23
CA LYS A 290 13.52 -20.78 0.90
C LYS A 290 13.10 -19.35 0.64
N MET A 291 11.91 -18.95 1.11
CA MET A 291 11.39 -17.58 1.08
C MET A 291 12.10 -16.63 2.07
N ASN A 292 13.01 -17.14 2.91
CA ASN A 292 13.64 -16.40 4.02
C ASN A 292 12.60 -15.84 5.02
N ARG A 293 11.51 -16.58 5.22
CA ARG A 293 10.50 -16.27 6.25
C ARG A 293 10.96 -16.88 7.57
N ARG A 294 11.21 -16.05 8.58
CA ARG A 294 11.84 -16.46 9.83
C ARG A 294 10.79 -16.93 10.86
N TYR A 295 9.86 -17.77 10.43
CA TYR A 295 8.87 -18.47 11.26
C TYR A 295 8.49 -19.80 10.57
N THR A 296 7.85 -20.68 11.35
CA THR A 296 7.30 -21.97 10.90
C THR A 296 5.79 -21.90 10.80
N ALA A 297 5.19 -22.85 10.08
CA ALA A 297 3.74 -23.05 10.03
C ALA A 297 3.15 -23.25 11.44
N GLU A 298 3.84 -24.01 12.31
CA GLU A 298 3.45 -24.20 13.71
C GLU A 298 3.37 -22.86 14.46
N LYS A 299 4.43 -22.02 14.36
CA LYS A 299 4.45 -20.72 15.03
C LYS A 299 3.39 -19.75 14.50
N TYR A 300 3.08 -19.86 13.23
CA TYR A 300 1.96 -19.12 12.64
C TYR A 300 0.63 -19.57 13.25
N MET A 301 0.41 -20.89 13.35
CA MET A 301 -0.79 -21.44 13.96
C MET A 301 -0.95 -21.07 15.43
N GLU A 302 0.13 -21.07 16.24
CA GLU A 302 0.09 -20.57 17.61
C GLU A 302 -0.45 -19.13 17.70
N THR A 303 -0.04 -18.27 16.78
CA THR A 303 -0.53 -16.89 16.72
C THR A 303 -2.03 -16.86 16.38
N VAL A 304 -2.47 -17.67 15.41
CA VAL A 304 -3.90 -17.79 15.05
C VAL A 304 -4.72 -18.33 16.21
N ASP A 305 -4.23 -19.38 16.89
CA ASP A 305 -4.91 -20.00 18.02
C ASP A 305 -5.04 -19.00 19.19
N TYR A 306 -4.01 -18.16 19.42
CA TYR A 306 -4.10 -17.09 20.42
C TYR A 306 -5.20 -16.08 20.06
N VAL A 307 -5.25 -15.61 18.81
CA VAL A 307 -6.33 -14.71 18.34
C VAL A 307 -7.70 -15.35 18.56
N ARG A 308 -7.88 -16.60 18.12
CA ARG A 308 -9.16 -17.33 18.22
C ARG A 308 -9.56 -17.63 19.67
N SER A 309 -8.59 -17.82 20.57
CA SER A 309 -8.87 -17.98 22.01
C SER A 309 -9.46 -16.73 22.64
N LYS A 310 -9.15 -15.55 22.13
CA LYS A 310 -9.68 -14.26 22.61
C LYS A 310 -11.01 -13.92 21.95
N VAL A 311 -11.09 -14.06 20.63
CA VAL A 311 -12.29 -13.79 19.83
C VAL A 311 -12.43 -14.87 18.75
N PRO A 312 -13.31 -15.85 18.94
CA PRO A 312 -13.46 -16.98 18.00
C PRO A 312 -13.71 -16.56 16.56
N ASP A 313 -14.52 -15.52 16.36
CA ASP A 313 -14.92 -15.02 15.03
C ASP A 313 -14.06 -13.84 14.54
N PHE A 314 -12.86 -13.63 15.10
CA PHE A 314 -12.00 -12.52 14.71
C PHE A 314 -11.65 -12.58 13.23
N SER A 315 -11.71 -11.43 12.54
CA SER A 315 -11.47 -11.36 11.11
C SER A 315 -9.98 -11.48 10.78
N LEU A 316 -9.64 -12.52 10.00
CA LEU A 316 -8.28 -12.81 9.54
C LEU A 316 -8.24 -12.86 8.02
N THR A 317 -7.23 -12.20 7.45
CA THR A 317 -6.89 -12.30 6.03
C THR A 317 -5.40 -12.59 5.86
N THR A 318 -5.00 -13.09 4.70
CA THR A 318 -3.60 -13.48 4.44
C THR A 318 -3.21 -13.30 2.99
N ASP A 319 -1.89 -13.28 2.73
CA ASP A 319 -1.31 -13.43 1.40
C ASP A 319 -0.76 -14.85 1.23
N ILE A 320 -0.90 -15.40 0.02
CA ILE A 320 -0.34 -16.70 -0.37
C ILE A 320 0.34 -16.59 -1.74
N ILE A 321 1.53 -17.16 -1.83
CA ILE A 321 2.27 -17.32 -3.09
C ILE A 321 2.27 -18.79 -3.47
N VAL A 322 1.68 -19.11 -4.62
CA VAL A 322 1.64 -20.46 -5.19
C VAL A 322 2.72 -20.60 -6.26
N GLY A 323 3.35 -21.76 -6.33
CA GLY A 323 4.38 -22.06 -7.34
C GLY A 323 5.68 -21.29 -7.12
N PHE A 324 6.06 -21.12 -5.84
CA PHE A 324 7.40 -20.62 -5.51
C PHE A 324 8.47 -21.58 -6.06
N PRO A 325 9.68 -21.12 -6.49
CA PRO A 325 10.69 -21.99 -7.05
C PRO A 325 10.98 -23.24 -6.21
N ASN A 326 10.87 -24.39 -6.82
CA ASN A 326 10.96 -25.72 -6.20
C ASN A 326 9.90 -26.03 -5.13
N GLU A 327 8.73 -25.40 -5.19
CA GLU A 327 7.55 -25.85 -4.46
C GLU A 327 7.02 -27.15 -5.11
N THR A 328 6.80 -28.17 -4.31
CA THR A 328 6.17 -29.43 -4.75
C THR A 328 4.66 -29.38 -4.52
N TYR A 329 3.93 -30.33 -5.11
CA TYR A 329 2.48 -30.44 -4.86
C TYR A 329 2.18 -30.74 -3.38
N GLU A 330 3.04 -31.55 -2.74
CA GLU A 330 2.93 -31.86 -1.32
C GLU A 330 3.16 -30.60 -0.44
N ASP A 331 4.05 -29.68 -0.84
CA ASP A 331 4.24 -28.41 -0.16
C ASP A 331 3.02 -27.50 -0.32
N PHE A 332 2.45 -27.46 -1.52
CA PHE A 332 1.20 -26.75 -1.80
C PHE A 332 0.04 -27.28 -0.96
N LEU A 333 -0.10 -28.60 -0.82
CA LEU A 333 -1.16 -29.22 0.00
C LEU A 333 -1.10 -28.78 1.46
N LYS A 334 0.11 -28.60 2.04
CA LYS A 334 0.27 -28.05 3.40
C LYS A 334 -0.27 -26.61 3.49
N THR A 335 -0.07 -25.81 2.43
CA THR A 335 -0.62 -24.44 2.36
C THR A 335 -2.16 -24.48 2.33
N LYS A 336 -2.74 -25.35 1.52
CA LYS A 336 -4.18 -25.53 1.43
C LYS A 336 -4.79 -26.00 2.76
N GLU A 337 -4.14 -26.97 3.44
CA GLU A 337 -4.58 -27.46 4.76
C GLU A 337 -4.63 -26.31 5.79
N ILE A 338 -3.62 -25.42 5.82
CA ILE A 338 -3.64 -24.27 6.74
C ILE A 338 -4.78 -23.33 6.38
N VAL A 339 -5.05 -23.06 5.10
CA VAL A 339 -6.17 -22.20 4.68
C VAL A 339 -7.51 -22.77 5.17
N GLU A 340 -7.72 -24.07 5.01
CA GLU A 340 -8.93 -24.76 5.47
C GLU A 340 -9.05 -24.76 7.01
N LYS A 341 -7.93 -24.91 7.73
CA LYS A 341 -7.87 -24.95 9.20
C LYS A 341 -8.07 -23.57 9.83
N VAL A 342 -7.35 -22.54 9.34
CA VAL A 342 -7.44 -21.16 9.86
C VAL A 342 -8.78 -20.53 9.52
N ARG A 343 -9.37 -20.90 8.38
CA ARG A 343 -10.64 -20.34 7.88
C ARG A 343 -10.57 -18.83 7.72
N PHE A 344 -9.65 -18.36 6.86
CA PHE A 344 -9.53 -16.93 6.54
C PHE A 344 -10.82 -16.39 5.92
N ASP A 345 -11.15 -15.13 6.24
CA ASP A 345 -12.27 -14.43 5.59
C ASP A 345 -11.96 -14.15 4.13
N ASN A 346 -10.72 -13.83 3.85
CA ASN A 346 -10.22 -13.68 2.49
C ASN A 346 -8.73 -14.02 2.40
N ILE A 347 -8.29 -14.51 1.23
CA ILE A 347 -6.88 -14.65 0.88
C ILE A 347 -6.56 -13.81 -0.35
N TYR A 348 -5.38 -13.21 -0.37
CA TYR A 348 -4.81 -12.58 -1.56
C TYR A 348 -3.75 -13.53 -2.10
N SER A 349 -4.09 -14.26 -3.15
CA SER A 349 -3.24 -15.29 -3.71
C SER A 349 -2.62 -14.86 -5.03
N PHE A 350 -1.36 -15.22 -5.23
CA PHE A 350 -0.57 -14.88 -6.39
C PHE A 350 0.21 -16.11 -6.85
N ILE A 351 0.29 -16.33 -8.16
CA ILE A 351 1.31 -17.22 -8.71
C ILE A 351 2.64 -16.47 -8.62
N TYR A 352 3.70 -17.18 -8.17
CA TYR A 352 5.03 -16.58 -8.10
C TYR A 352 5.43 -15.98 -9.45
N SER A 353 5.90 -14.74 -9.42
CA SER A 353 6.43 -14.03 -10.59
C SER A 353 7.85 -13.55 -10.28
N LYS A 354 8.80 -13.86 -11.15
CA LYS A 354 10.21 -13.47 -11.01
C LYS A 354 10.34 -11.96 -10.92
N ARG A 355 11.15 -11.48 -9.95
CA ARG A 355 11.54 -10.08 -9.85
C ARG A 355 13.04 -9.96 -9.98
N SER A 356 13.49 -9.30 -11.04
CA SER A 356 14.91 -9.07 -11.29
C SER A 356 15.57 -8.42 -10.06
N GLY A 357 16.75 -8.92 -9.67
CA GLY A 357 17.48 -8.44 -8.51
C GLY A 357 17.09 -9.09 -7.18
N THR A 358 16.10 -10.00 -7.16
CA THR A 358 15.74 -10.78 -5.97
C THR A 358 16.43 -12.16 -5.97
N LYS A 359 16.71 -12.70 -4.77
CA LYS A 359 17.33 -14.03 -4.65
C LYS A 359 16.48 -15.14 -5.27
N ALA A 360 15.15 -15.06 -5.14
CA ALA A 360 14.27 -16.07 -5.72
C ALA A 360 14.27 -16.06 -7.26
N ALA A 361 14.61 -14.94 -7.90
CA ALA A 361 14.72 -14.88 -9.35
C ALA A 361 15.92 -15.69 -9.92
N GLU A 362 16.90 -15.96 -9.06
CA GLU A 362 18.10 -16.76 -9.40
C GLU A 362 17.90 -18.25 -9.14
N MET A 363 16.82 -18.62 -8.42
CA MET A 363 16.53 -20.03 -8.14
C MET A 363 16.04 -20.74 -9.39
N THR A 364 16.44 -22.02 -9.53
CA THR A 364 15.87 -22.91 -10.54
C THR A 364 14.40 -23.15 -10.20
N ASP A 365 13.55 -23.07 -11.20
CA ASP A 365 12.12 -23.36 -11.08
C ASP A 365 11.77 -24.56 -11.96
N ASN A 366 11.41 -25.65 -11.31
CA ASN A 366 11.08 -26.92 -11.98
C ASN A 366 9.56 -27.15 -12.08
N THR A 367 8.75 -26.23 -11.56
CA THR A 367 7.29 -26.34 -11.58
C THR A 367 6.74 -25.68 -12.83
N SER A 368 5.93 -26.39 -13.59
CA SER A 368 5.34 -25.86 -14.81
C SER A 368 4.27 -24.78 -14.50
N ASP A 369 4.11 -23.83 -15.41
CA ASP A 369 3.06 -22.79 -15.26
C ASP A 369 1.65 -23.41 -15.27
N GLU A 370 1.48 -24.56 -15.93
CA GLU A 370 0.23 -25.33 -15.92
C GLU A 370 -0.06 -25.89 -14.54
N ASP A 371 0.93 -26.46 -13.85
CA ASP A 371 0.75 -26.99 -12.49
C ASP A 371 0.46 -25.86 -11.50
N LYS A 372 1.22 -24.74 -11.57
CA LYS A 372 0.95 -23.55 -10.74
C LYS A 372 -0.48 -23.03 -10.92
N SER A 373 -0.97 -23.02 -12.15
CA SER A 373 -2.34 -22.58 -12.47
C SER A 373 -3.39 -23.55 -11.93
N LYS A 374 -3.14 -24.87 -11.96
CA LYS A 374 -4.00 -25.90 -11.36
C LYS A 374 -4.05 -25.73 -9.83
N TRP A 375 -2.89 -25.57 -9.18
CA TRP A 375 -2.82 -25.37 -7.73
C TRP A 375 -3.52 -24.07 -7.30
N MET A 376 -3.35 -23.00 -8.06
CA MET A 376 -4.06 -21.74 -7.80
C MET A 376 -5.59 -21.95 -7.88
N THR A 377 -6.06 -22.68 -8.89
CA THR A 377 -7.50 -22.98 -9.05
C THR A 377 -8.02 -23.80 -7.87
N GLU A 378 -7.24 -24.79 -7.42
CA GLU A 378 -7.60 -25.63 -6.26
C GLU A 378 -7.63 -24.83 -4.95
N LEU A 379 -6.64 -23.93 -4.73
CA LEU A 379 -6.59 -23.04 -3.58
C LEU A 379 -7.82 -22.10 -3.53
N LEU A 380 -8.16 -21.51 -4.68
CA LEU A 380 -9.30 -20.59 -4.78
C LEU A 380 -10.64 -21.31 -4.58
N ALA A 381 -10.74 -22.57 -4.99
CA ALA A 381 -11.93 -23.40 -4.72
C ALA A 381 -12.09 -23.65 -3.22
N ALA A 382 -11.01 -24.09 -2.54
CA ALA A 382 -11.02 -24.30 -1.09
C ALA A 382 -11.37 -23.00 -0.32
N GLN A 383 -10.76 -21.87 -0.69
CA GLN A 383 -11.09 -20.58 -0.06
C GLN A 383 -12.53 -20.16 -0.30
N ARG A 384 -13.11 -20.44 -1.46
CA ARG A 384 -14.51 -20.12 -1.76
C ARG A 384 -15.47 -20.85 -0.83
N GLU A 385 -15.21 -22.12 -0.55
CA GLU A 385 -16.00 -22.91 0.39
C GLU A 385 -15.89 -22.33 1.81
N VAL A 386 -14.65 -22.07 2.27
CA VAL A 386 -14.38 -21.46 3.57
C VAL A 386 -15.09 -20.10 3.69
N SER A 387 -14.95 -19.23 2.71
CA SER A 387 -15.57 -17.90 2.73
C SER A 387 -17.09 -17.98 2.77
N SER A 388 -17.69 -18.87 1.95
CA SER A 388 -19.14 -19.08 1.91
C SER A 388 -19.72 -19.43 3.29
N GLU A 389 -18.99 -20.24 4.08
CA GLU A 389 -19.40 -20.57 5.43
C GLU A 389 -19.13 -19.45 6.43
N ASN A 390 -17.93 -18.85 6.37
CA ASN A 390 -17.54 -17.78 7.28
C ASN A 390 -18.48 -16.58 7.21
N TYR A 391 -18.89 -16.19 6.01
CA TYR A 391 -19.75 -15.02 5.85
C TYR A 391 -21.16 -15.20 6.41
N LYS A 392 -21.61 -16.45 6.60
CA LYS A 392 -22.91 -16.74 7.25
C LYS A 392 -23.01 -16.19 8.67
N ARG A 393 -21.86 -16.06 9.38
CA ARG A 393 -21.83 -15.48 10.75
C ARG A 393 -22.28 -14.03 10.82
N PHE A 394 -22.25 -13.31 9.71
CA PHE A 394 -22.70 -11.92 9.64
C PHE A 394 -24.21 -11.77 9.45
N MET A 395 -24.92 -12.84 9.07
CA MET A 395 -26.37 -12.78 8.86
C MET A 395 -27.08 -12.26 10.12
N GLY A 396 -27.89 -11.21 9.97
CA GLY A 396 -28.64 -10.57 11.07
C GLY A 396 -27.83 -9.68 11.99
N ARG A 397 -26.49 -9.62 11.86
CA ARG A 397 -25.63 -8.72 12.64
C ARG A 397 -25.74 -7.29 12.14
N GLU A 398 -25.46 -6.35 13.04
CA GLU A 398 -25.28 -4.94 12.75
C GLU A 398 -23.78 -4.65 12.64
N LEU A 399 -23.35 -4.12 11.50
CA LEU A 399 -21.95 -3.76 11.25
C LEU A 399 -21.84 -2.24 11.08
N GLU A 400 -20.81 -1.65 11.67
CA GLU A 400 -20.41 -0.27 11.35
C GLU A 400 -19.62 -0.26 10.04
N VAL A 401 -20.09 0.54 9.07
CA VAL A 401 -19.57 0.57 7.70
C VAL A 401 -19.20 1.98 7.30
N LEU A 402 -17.98 2.18 6.84
CA LEU A 402 -17.59 3.40 6.13
C LEU A 402 -17.86 3.19 4.64
N PHE A 403 -18.84 3.89 4.10
CA PHE A 403 -19.16 3.86 2.67
C PHE A 403 -18.11 4.66 1.90
N ASP A 404 -17.52 4.07 0.87
CA ASP A 404 -16.39 4.66 0.15
C ASP A 404 -16.49 4.66 -1.38
N ALA A 405 -17.54 4.05 -1.94
CA ALA A 405 -17.81 4.04 -3.37
C ALA A 405 -19.28 3.75 -3.70
N GLU A 406 -19.70 4.14 -4.89
CA GLU A 406 -20.91 3.61 -5.49
C GLU A 406 -20.70 2.13 -5.88
N SER A 407 -21.76 1.33 -5.76
CA SER A 407 -21.75 -0.05 -6.21
C SER A 407 -21.88 -0.14 -7.75
N ARG A 408 -21.54 -1.31 -8.29
CA ARG A 408 -21.90 -1.65 -9.69
C ARG A 408 -23.40 -1.86 -9.88
N HIS A 409 -24.13 -2.08 -8.79
CA HIS A 409 -25.60 -2.15 -8.81
C HIS A 409 -26.17 -0.76 -8.63
N GLU A 410 -26.96 -0.31 -9.57
CA GLU A 410 -27.60 1.02 -9.55
C GLU A 410 -28.44 1.21 -8.27
N GLY A 411 -28.28 2.37 -7.60
CA GLY A 411 -28.97 2.69 -6.36
C GLY A 411 -28.37 2.01 -5.10
N PHE A 412 -27.16 1.44 -5.23
CA PHE A 412 -26.44 0.87 -4.10
C PHE A 412 -25.07 1.53 -3.94
N ILE A 413 -24.58 1.51 -2.72
CA ILE A 413 -23.24 1.95 -2.31
C ILE A 413 -22.50 0.80 -1.64
N THR A 414 -21.18 0.87 -1.68
CA THR A 414 -20.29 -0.10 -1.02
C THR A 414 -19.38 0.58 0.00
N GLY A 415 -19.00 -0.17 1.00
CA GLY A 415 -18.05 0.25 2.00
C GLY A 415 -17.40 -0.92 2.71
N LYS A 416 -16.62 -0.64 3.75
CA LYS A 416 -15.98 -1.66 4.57
C LYS A 416 -16.37 -1.54 6.01
N SER A 417 -16.65 -2.68 6.63
CA SER A 417 -16.87 -2.76 8.08
C SER A 417 -15.54 -2.73 8.84
N ASP A 418 -15.61 -2.62 10.17
CA ASP A 418 -14.43 -2.70 11.04
C ASP A 418 -13.69 -4.04 10.89
N GLU A 419 -14.39 -5.12 10.55
CA GLU A 419 -13.84 -6.44 10.26
C GLU A 419 -13.24 -6.58 8.85
N PHE A 420 -13.15 -5.48 8.09
CA PHE A 420 -12.66 -5.44 6.70
C PHE A 420 -13.55 -6.17 5.68
N ILE A 421 -14.82 -6.39 6.03
CA ILE A 421 -15.80 -7.03 5.14
C ILE A 421 -16.40 -5.98 4.20
N ILE A 422 -16.54 -6.34 2.92
CA ILE A 422 -17.24 -5.52 1.95
C ILE A 422 -18.73 -5.62 2.21
N VAL A 423 -19.35 -4.46 2.42
CA VAL A 423 -20.79 -4.34 2.68
C VAL A 423 -21.42 -3.51 1.57
N GLU A 424 -22.48 -4.03 0.96
CA GLU A 424 -23.32 -3.33 0.02
C GLU A 424 -24.66 -2.97 0.66
N ALA A 425 -25.11 -1.73 0.48
CA ALA A 425 -26.41 -1.29 0.97
C ALA A 425 -27.08 -0.34 -0.03
N LYS A 426 -28.41 -0.26 0.03
CA LYS A 426 -29.16 0.70 -0.77
C LYS A 426 -28.83 2.13 -0.30
N GLY A 427 -28.48 3.01 -1.24
CA GLY A 427 -28.08 4.38 -0.95
C GLY A 427 -27.53 5.07 -2.18
N ASP A 428 -27.20 6.33 -2.02
CA ASP A 428 -26.66 7.19 -3.07
C ASP A 428 -25.31 7.81 -2.69
N ALA A 429 -24.70 8.54 -3.59
CA ALA A 429 -23.37 9.15 -3.45
C ALA A 429 -23.25 10.11 -2.24
N SER A 430 -24.37 10.64 -1.69
CA SER A 430 -24.34 11.53 -0.52
C SER A 430 -23.89 10.82 0.76
N LEU A 431 -23.96 9.50 0.79
CA LEU A 431 -23.52 8.66 1.91
C LEU A 431 -22.04 8.29 1.84
N ILE A 432 -21.36 8.56 0.72
CA ILE A 432 -19.93 8.30 0.59
C ILE A 432 -19.15 9.19 1.56
N GLY A 433 -18.23 8.59 2.33
CA GLY A 433 -17.48 9.22 3.41
C GLY A 433 -18.21 9.21 4.76
N GLN A 434 -19.43 8.67 4.83
CA GLN A 434 -20.17 8.53 6.08
C GLN A 434 -20.03 7.12 6.65
N ARG A 435 -19.97 7.05 7.99
CA ARG A 435 -20.08 5.80 8.74
C ARG A 435 -21.52 5.58 9.14
N LYS A 436 -22.05 4.39 8.84
CA LYS A 436 -23.44 4.02 9.17
C LYS A 436 -23.47 2.59 9.72
N LYS A 437 -24.45 2.32 10.54
CA LYS A 437 -24.79 0.94 10.92
C LYS A 437 -25.62 0.30 9.83
N VAL A 438 -25.28 -0.94 9.50
CA VAL A 438 -25.97 -1.74 8.48
C VAL A 438 -26.37 -3.06 9.10
N LYS A 439 -27.66 -3.39 9.08
CA LYS A 439 -28.18 -4.70 9.45
C LYS A 439 -28.05 -5.64 8.26
N ILE A 440 -27.24 -6.69 8.40
CA ILE A 440 -26.96 -7.64 7.31
C ILE A 440 -28.15 -8.54 7.07
N THR A 441 -28.64 -8.54 5.84
CA THR A 441 -29.80 -9.33 5.39
C THR A 441 -29.45 -10.40 4.37
N LYS A 442 -28.23 -10.34 3.78
CA LYS A 442 -27.77 -11.31 2.79
C LYS A 442 -26.25 -11.46 2.84
N THR A 443 -25.76 -12.68 2.63
CA THR A 443 -24.33 -13.00 2.58
C THR A 443 -23.96 -13.63 1.25
N TYR A 444 -22.73 -13.31 0.77
CA TYR A 444 -22.13 -13.89 -0.43
C TYR A 444 -20.75 -14.46 -0.06
N ASN A 445 -20.02 -14.99 -1.03
CA ASN A 445 -18.69 -15.59 -0.76
C ASN A 445 -17.58 -14.58 -0.44
N TRP A 446 -17.80 -13.29 -0.72
CA TRP A 446 -16.77 -12.25 -0.60
C TRP A 446 -17.31 -10.88 -0.13
N ALA A 447 -18.61 -10.79 0.10
CA ALA A 447 -19.30 -9.57 0.53
C ALA A 447 -20.58 -9.92 1.27
N VAL A 448 -21.15 -8.93 1.93
CA VAL A 448 -22.49 -8.99 2.52
C VAL A 448 -23.34 -7.83 2.03
N SER A 449 -24.65 -7.97 2.13
CA SER A 449 -25.58 -6.87 1.82
C SER A 449 -26.56 -6.69 2.96
N GLY A 450 -27.01 -5.45 3.16
CA GLY A 450 -27.91 -5.14 4.26
C GLY A 450 -28.64 -3.81 4.10
N GLU A 451 -29.34 -3.43 5.16
CA GLU A 451 -30.14 -2.21 5.25
C GLU A 451 -29.49 -1.24 6.25
N ILE A 452 -29.35 0.03 5.84
CA ILE A 452 -28.88 1.10 6.73
C ILE A 452 -29.95 1.37 7.79
N ILE A 453 -29.52 1.42 9.08
CA ILE A 453 -30.37 1.59 10.25
C ILE A 453 -29.97 2.83 11.05
#